data_6034d56388ac23d5d1b71433aa106557
#
_entry.id   6034d56388ac23d5d1b71433aa106557
#
_cell.length_a   1.000
_cell.length_b   1.000
_cell.length_c   1.000
_cell.angle_alpha   90.00
_cell.angle_beta   90.00
_cell.angle_gamma   90.00
#
_symmetry.space_group_name_H-M   'P 1'
#
loop_
_entity.id
_entity.type
_entity.pdbx_description
1 polymer ?
#
loop_
_entity_poly.entity_id
_entity_poly.type
_entity_poly.pdbx_seq_one_letter_code
_entity_poly.pdbx_strand_id
1 'polypeptide(L)'
;MQFDEKFLQEMGLTAMPEEQKQQFLDYIQEELEVRIGERISKGLTEVQLNEFDMINDPFEAAKWLEKNRPDYREIVTRTINEMKEEIRANRAKLVGADVWS
;
A
#
# COMPACT_ATOMS: atom_id res chain seq x y z
N MET A 1 -5.50 -6.21 2.68
CA MET A 1 -5.78 -5.96 1.26
C MET A 1 -4.76 -6.68 0.40
N GLN A 2 -5.23 -7.34 -0.63
CA GLN A 2 -4.33 -8.04 -1.56
C GLN A 2 -4.28 -7.31 -2.89
N PHE A 3 -3.07 -7.17 -3.41
CA PHE A 3 -2.86 -6.66 -4.75
C PHE A 3 -2.62 -7.87 -5.66
N ASP A 4 -3.59 -8.17 -6.48
CA ASP A 4 -3.61 -9.35 -7.33
C ASP A 4 -4.05 -8.99 -8.77
N GLU A 5 -4.36 -10.01 -9.55
CA GLU A 5 -4.79 -9.82 -10.95
C GLU A 5 -6.06 -8.95 -11.04
N LYS A 6 -6.95 -9.07 -10.06
CA LYS A 6 -8.16 -8.22 -10.00
C LYS A 6 -7.79 -6.75 -9.86
N PHE A 7 -6.81 -6.46 -9.01
CA PHE A 7 -6.31 -5.10 -8.85
C PHE A 7 -5.73 -4.58 -10.15
N LEU A 8 -4.96 -5.39 -10.85
CA LEU A 8 -4.37 -5.01 -12.13
C LEU A 8 -5.45 -4.74 -13.19
N GLN A 9 -6.51 -5.55 -13.22
CA GLN A 9 -7.64 -5.32 -14.11
C GLN A 9 -8.34 -4.00 -13.79
N GLU A 10 -8.57 -3.73 -12.53
CA GLU A 10 -9.18 -2.49 -12.07
C GLU A 10 -8.36 -1.27 -12.48
N MET A 11 -7.04 -1.40 -12.43
CA MET A 11 -6.13 -0.30 -12.79
C MET A 11 -5.83 -0.24 -14.29
N GLY A 12 -6.29 -1.21 -15.06
CA GLY A 12 -6.03 -1.25 -16.49
C GLY A 12 -4.61 -1.66 -16.86
N LEU A 13 -4.01 -2.51 -16.04
CA LEU A 13 -2.61 -2.90 -16.19
C LEU A 13 -2.42 -4.35 -16.63
N THR A 14 -3.47 -5.01 -17.12
CA THR A 14 -3.39 -6.41 -17.52
C THR A 14 -2.48 -6.67 -18.73
N ALA A 15 -2.16 -5.63 -19.48
CA ALA A 15 -1.27 -5.73 -20.63
C ALA A 15 0.22 -5.84 -20.27
N MET A 16 0.56 -5.65 -18.99
CA MET A 16 1.94 -5.78 -18.55
C MET A 16 2.44 -7.22 -18.68
N PRO A 17 3.72 -7.42 -19.05
CA PRO A 17 4.32 -8.76 -19.02
C PRO A 17 4.24 -9.39 -17.62
N GLU A 18 4.10 -10.72 -17.56
CA GLU A 18 3.90 -11.43 -16.28
C GLU A 18 4.99 -11.14 -15.25
N GLU A 19 6.24 -11.14 -15.66
CA GLU A 19 7.35 -10.84 -14.73
C GLU A 19 7.24 -9.45 -14.14
N GLN A 20 6.83 -8.51 -14.95
CA GLN A 20 6.67 -7.13 -14.50
C GLN A 20 5.44 -6.94 -13.64
N LYS A 21 4.36 -7.70 -13.90
CA LYS A 21 3.18 -7.69 -13.05
C LYS A 21 3.55 -8.05 -11.61
N GLN A 22 4.32 -9.13 -11.43
CA GLN A 22 4.71 -9.56 -10.10
C GLN A 22 5.59 -8.53 -9.40
N GLN A 23 6.58 -8.01 -10.11
CA GLN A 23 7.46 -6.98 -9.57
C GLN A 23 6.68 -5.72 -9.20
N PHE A 24 5.72 -5.34 -10.02
CA PHE A 24 4.88 -4.19 -9.78
C PHE A 24 4.01 -4.38 -8.54
N LEU A 25 3.39 -5.55 -8.40
CA LEU A 25 2.56 -5.87 -7.23
C LEU A 25 3.39 -5.84 -5.94
N ASP A 26 4.59 -6.40 -5.98
CA ASP A 26 5.50 -6.39 -4.83
C ASP A 26 5.90 -4.95 -4.46
N TYR A 27 6.20 -4.14 -5.47
CA TYR A 27 6.54 -2.74 -5.27
C TYR A 27 5.38 -1.96 -4.62
N ILE A 28 4.17 -2.16 -5.13
CA ILE A 28 2.97 -1.48 -4.61
C ILE A 28 2.72 -1.89 -3.15
N GLN A 29 2.87 -3.17 -2.84
CA GLN A 29 2.69 -3.67 -1.49
C GLN A 29 3.69 -3.01 -0.53
N GLU A 30 4.95 -2.99 -0.91
CA GLU A 30 6.01 -2.39 -0.11
C GLU A 30 5.81 -0.88 0.09
N GLU A 31 5.50 -0.19 -0.99
CA GLU A 31 5.27 1.26 -0.96
C GLU A 31 4.08 1.63 -0.09
N LEU A 32 3.02 0.84 -0.17
CA LEU A 32 1.83 1.05 0.65
C LEU A 32 2.16 0.89 2.13
N GLU A 33 2.89 -0.15 2.47
CA GLU A 33 3.30 -0.41 3.86
C GLU A 33 4.14 0.74 4.42
N VAL A 34 5.08 1.24 3.63
CA VAL A 34 5.93 2.38 4.03
C VAL A 34 5.10 3.63 4.26
N ARG A 35 4.23 3.96 3.33
CA ARG A 35 3.38 5.17 3.42
C ARG A 35 2.45 5.11 4.62
N ILE A 36 1.80 3.98 4.82
CA ILE A 36 0.89 3.79 5.95
C ILE A 36 1.65 3.89 7.26
N GLY A 37 2.80 3.21 7.35
CA GLY A 37 3.65 3.23 8.53
C GLY A 37 4.07 4.63 8.92
N GLU A 38 4.51 5.43 7.96
CA GLU A 38 4.91 6.82 8.20
C GLU A 38 3.76 7.67 8.70
N ARG A 39 2.59 7.53 8.10
CA ARG A 39 1.42 8.33 8.44
C ARG A 39 0.87 7.98 9.81
N ILE A 40 0.84 6.70 10.13
CA ILE A 40 0.41 6.24 11.45
C ILE A 40 1.40 6.72 12.51
N SER A 41 2.69 6.58 12.25
CA SER A 41 3.76 6.95 13.19
C SER A 41 3.73 8.42 13.59
N LYS A 42 3.35 9.30 12.69
CA LYS A 42 3.31 10.74 12.96
C LYS A 42 2.36 11.11 14.09
N GLY A 43 1.35 10.30 14.35
CA GLY A 43 0.39 10.57 15.41
C GLY A 43 0.68 9.82 16.71
N LEU A 44 1.78 9.08 16.77
CA LEU A 44 2.12 8.26 17.94
C LEU A 44 3.26 8.87 18.74
N THR A 45 3.23 8.64 20.06
CA THR A 45 4.34 9.02 20.94
C THR A 45 5.48 8.01 20.78
N GLU A 46 6.66 8.33 21.31
CA GLU A 46 7.80 7.41 21.30
C GLU A 46 7.47 6.10 22.01
N VAL A 47 6.77 6.18 23.13
CA VAL A 47 6.36 4.99 23.89
C VAL A 47 5.45 4.12 23.04
N GLN A 48 4.50 4.72 22.36
CA GLN A 48 3.58 3.99 21.47
C GLN A 48 4.32 3.37 20.30
N LEU A 49 5.26 4.07 19.70
CA LEU A 49 6.07 3.53 18.61
C LEU A 49 6.85 2.31 19.05
N ASN A 50 7.46 2.38 20.24
CA ASN A 50 8.19 1.25 20.79
C ASN A 50 7.29 0.04 21.07
N GLU A 51 6.10 0.28 21.60
CA GLU A 51 5.12 -0.78 21.81
C GLU A 51 4.73 -1.45 20.49
N PHE A 52 4.46 -0.64 19.48
CA PHE A 52 4.06 -1.13 18.18
C PHE A 52 5.16 -1.97 17.52
N ASP A 53 6.39 -1.52 17.64
CA ASP A 53 7.55 -2.23 17.08
C ASP A 53 7.75 -3.62 17.69
N MET A 54 7.26 -3.84 18.90
CA MET A 54 7.37 -5.13 19.57
C MET A 54 6.27 -6.12 19.17
N ILE A 55 5.28 -5.66 18.45
CA ILE A 55 4.16 -6.51 18.01
C ILE A 55 4.55 -7.21 16.71
N ASN A 56 4.54 -8.54 16.73
CA ASN A 56 4.89 -9.36 15.57
C ASN A 56 3.68 -10.01 14.89
N ASP A 57 2.55 -10.06 15.59
CA ASP A 57 1.34 -10.70 15.09
C ASP A 57 0.43 -9.65 14.43
N PRO A 58 0.03 -9.86 13.16
CA PRO A 58 -0.86 -8.91 12.47
C PRO A 58 -2.19 -8.68 13.18
N PHE A 59 -2.76 -9.68 13.83
CA PHE A 59 -4.00 -9.51 14.59
C PHE A 59 -3.80 -8.62 15.81
N GLU A 60 -2.71 -8.83 16.52
CA GLU A 60 -2.38 -7.99 17.67
C GLU A 60 -2.08 -6.56 17.24
N ALA A 61 -1.39 -6.40 16.12
CA ALA A 61 -1.11 -5.09 15.55
C ALA A 61 -2.41 -4.35 15.21
N ALA A 62 -3.37 -5.04 14.60
CA ALA A 62 -4.65 -4.43 14.25
C ALA A 62 -5.43 -4.01 15.50
N LYS A 63 -5.46 -4.84 16.53
CA LYS A 63 -6.12 -4.52 17.80
C LYS A 63 -5.46 -3.32 18.47
N TRP A 64 -4.15 -3.29 18.46
CA TRP A 64 -3.39 -2.21 19.06
C TRP A 64 -3.69 -0.89 18.33
N LEU A 65 -3.75 -0.92 17.01
CA LEU A 65 -4.06 0.26 16.19
C LEU A 65 -5.48 0.75 16.45
N GLU A 66 -6.46 -0.14 16.55
CA GLU A 66 -7.82 0.25 16.87
C GLU A 66 -7.93 0.99 18.20
N LYS A 67 -7.12 0.58 19.17
CA LYS A 67 -7.10 1.18 20.49
C LYS A 67 -6.33 2.51 20.53
N ASN A 68 -5.17 2.55 19.91
CA ASN A 68 -4.24 3.67 20.01
C ASN A 68 -4.32 4.65 18.84
N ARG A 69 -4.82 4.20 17.70
CA ARG A 69 -4.93 5.00 16.49
C ARG A 69 -6.24 4.68 15.78
N PRO A 70 -7.39 5.10 16.35
CA PRO A 70 -8.70 4.71 15.82
C PRO A 70 -8.97 5.16 14.38
N ASP A 71 -8.23 6.17 13.90
CA ASP A 71 -8.36 6.67 12.53
C ASP A 71 -7.48 5.90 11.51
N TYR A 72 -6.82 4.81 11.92
CA TYR A 72 -5.90 4.11 11.03
C TYR A 72 -6.58 3.57 9.78
N ARG A 73 -7.84 3.17 9.88
CA ARG A 73 -8.59 2.67 8.72
C ARG A 73 -8.80 3.74 7.67
N GLU A 74 -9.05 4.98 8.10
CA GLU A 74 -9.12 6.11 7.19
C GLU A 74 -7.79 6.40 6.52
N ILE A 75 -6.70 6.29 7.29
CA ILE A 75 -5.35 6.49 6.77
C ILE A 75 -5.06 5.45 5.70
N VAL A 76 -5.38 4.18 5.96
CA VAL A 76 -5.18 3.09 5.00
C VAL A 76 -5.98 3.34 3.72
N THR A 77 -7.27 3.63 3.86
CA THR A 77 -8.15 3.86 2.72
C THR A 77 -7.68 5.04 1.88
N ARG A 78 -7.32 6.13 2.53
CA ARG A 78 -6.83 7.33 1.86
C ARG A 78 -5.55 7.06 1.10
N THR A 79 -4.63 6.33 1.73
CA THR A 79 -3.34 5.98 1.11
C THR A 79 -3.53 5.09 -0.11
N ILE A 80 -4.42 4.11 0.00
CA ILE A 80 -4.74 3.22 -1.13
C ILE A 80 -5.33 4.03 -2.28
N ASN A 81 -6.26 4.93 -2.00
CA ASN A 81 -6.87 5.77 -3.03
C ASN A 81 -5.85 6.67 -3.71
N GLU A 82 -4.94 7.25 -2.95
CA GLU A 82 -3.85 8.06 -3.50
C GLU A 82 -2.98 7.23 -4.45
N MET A 83 -2.63 6.02 -4.05
CA MET A 83 -1.81 5.14 -4.89
C MET A 83 -2.55 4.74 -6.17
N LYS A 84 -3.84 4.49 -6.07
CA LYS A 84 -4.66 4.18 -7.25
C LYS A 84 -4.68 5.36 -8.22
N GLU A 85 -4.80 6.58 -7.71
CA GLU A 85 -4.75 7.80 -8.53
C GLU A 85 -3.40 7.93 -9.24
N GLU A 86 -2.31 7.72 -8.51
CA GLU A 86 -0.96 7.77 -9.08
C GLU A 86 -0.77 6.72 -10.17
N ILE A 87 -1.26 5.50 -9.94
CA ILE A 87 -1.18 4.42 -10.92
C ILE A 87 -1.96 4.78 -12.18
N ARG A 88 -3.18 5.30 -12.02
CA ARG A 88 -4.00 5.72 -13.16
C ARG A 88 -3.33 6.82 -13.96
N ALA A 89 -2.72 7.78 -13.27
CA ALA A 89 -2.02 8.89 -13.91
C ALA A 89 -0.80 8.41 -14.72
N ASN A 90 -0.17 7.32 -14.28
CA ASN A 90 1.03 6.79 -14.92
C ASN A 90 0.77 5.52 -15.73
N ARG A 91 -0.49 5.16 -15.93
CA ARG A 91 -0.88 3.91 -16.58
C ARG A 91 -0.23 3.70 -17.94
N ALA A 92 -0.22 4.73 -18.77
CA ALA A 92 0.37 4.64 -20.10
C ALA A 92 1.85 4.29 -20.06
N LYS A 93 2.57 4.79 -19.06
CA LYS A 93 3.98 4.48 -18.85
C LYS A 93 4.17 3.05 -18.34
N LEU A 94 3.25 2.59 -17.48
CA LEU A 94 3.35 1.26 -16.87
C LEU A 94 3.03 0.12 -17.85
N VAL A 95 2.00 0.29 -18.69
CA VAL A 95 1.68 -0.68 -19.74
C VAL A 95 2.41 -0.37 -21.04
N GLY A 96 2.99 0.68 -21.09
CA GLY A 96 4.07 1.24 -21.76
C GLY A 96 4.21 1.16 -23.23
N ALA A 97 3.32 1.71 -23.90
CA ALA A 97 3.61 1.97 -25.30
C ALA A 97 5.00 2.62 -25.50
N ASP A 98 5.39 3.51 -24.60
CA ASP A 98 6.66 4.23 -24.73
C ASP A 98 7.80 3.62 -23.93
N VAL A 99 7.50 3.03 -22.79
CA VAL A 99 8.52 2.50 -21.89
C VAL A 99 8.97 1.11 -22.32
N TRP A 100 8.06 0.35 -22.90
CA TRP A 100 8.31 -1.03 -23.26
C TRP A 100 8.60 -1.23 -24.75
N SER A 101 8.45 -0.22 -25.50
CA SER A 101 8.72 -0.27 -26.95
C SER A 101 10.19 -0.18 -27.27
#